data_67ebb2945316990b5b8a577ce3c71cdd
#
_entry.id   67ebb2945316990b5b8a577ce3c71cdd
#
_cell.length_a   1.000
_cell.length_b   1.000
_cell.length_c   1.000
_cell.angle_alpha   90.00
_cell.angle_beta   90.00
_cell.angle_gamma   90.00
#
_symmetry.space_group_name_H-M   'P 1'
#
loop_
_entity.id
_entity.type
_entity.pdbx_description
1 polymer ?
#
loop_
_entity_poly.entity_id
_entity_poly.type
_entity_poly.pdbx_seq_one_letter_code
_entity_poly.pdbx_strand_id
1 'polypeptide(L)'
;MESKLKINGIEYGSRFRGEDPRVPGFTESHFKPPLRVMFVGAHPDDPDVRCSGFARTLVEAGHRVRFVALCNGDKGHQFMPSEEVGRRRYGESRKVIATLGIEDYIVADNPDCEVEPTLENRRWLTRVIREFGPHIIVTHRPNDYHCDHRATATLVQDATYLVGVPLWCPDAPVPEVIPTVLFMGDRFTQPAPFRPDFVIDVSRHEDVIVDTFACHESQMFEWLVPEHGYSLADVPPADDVEGRRRFIRKSALHLVADYARAFDEAVAKAYPGRNPRLVEVYEKSEYGRTPVPAERSLLASLGGVWLDSVQSKWTQVK
;
A
#
# COMPACT_ATOMS: atom_id res chain seq x y z
N MET A 1 0.10 41.13 9.12
CA MET A 1 0.42 40.19 10.22
C MET A 1 -0.53 39.01 10.12
N GLU A 2 -0.05 37.86 9.74
CA GLU A 2 -0.85 36.67 9.71
C GLU A 2 -1.03 36.16 11.16
N SER A 3 -2.25 36.23 11.67
CA SER A 3 -2.59 35.67 12.98
C SER A 3 -2.58 34.15 12.89
N LYS A 4 -1.57 33.54 13.44
CA LYS A 4 -1.54 32.09 13.60
C LYS A 4 -2.46 31.69 14.73
N LEU A 5 -3.34 30.72 14.48
CA LEU A 5 -4.23 30.17 15.51
C LEU A 5 -3.39 29.32 16.47
N LYS A 6 -3.47 29.62 17.78
CA LYS A 6 -2.87 28.79 18.83
C LYS A 6 -3.95 28.10 19.66
N ILE A 7 -3.90 26.79 19.73
CA ILE A 7 -4.78 25.99 20.59
C ILE A 7 -3.88 25.13 21.49
N ASN A 8 -4.05 25.24 22.79
CA ASN A 8 -3.25 24.51 23.81
C ASN A 8 -1.73 24.65 23.63
N GLY A 9 -1.25 25.84 23.22
CA GLY A 9 0.17 26.11 23.00
C GLY A 9 0.72 25.61 21.66
N ILE A 10 -0.07 24.92 20.86
CA ILE A 10 0.30 24.43 19.51
C ILE A 10 -0.10 25.49 18.48
N GLU A 11 0.85 25.86 17.65
CA GLU A 11 0.66 26.86 16.58
C GLU A 11 0.15 26.15 15.31
N TYR A 12 -1.06 26.52 14.87
CA TYR A 12 -1.68 26.00 13.66
C TYR A 12 -1.46 27.01 12.51
N GLY A 13 -0.92 26.53 11.40
CA GLY A 13 -0.72 27.36 10.21
C GLY A 13 -2.05 27.79 9.55
N SER A 14 -1.97 28.61 8.52
CA SER A 14 -3.07 29.29 7.81
C SER A 14 -4.14 28.40 7.16
N ARG A 15 -4.08 27.09 7.34
CA ARG A 15 -5.00 26.09 6.76
C ARG A 15 -6.47 26.27 7.13
N PHE A 16 -6.80 27.11 8.12
CA PHE A 16 -8.18 27.31 8.61
C PHE A 16 -8.82 28.59 8.11
N ARG A 17 -8.29 29.25 7.10
CA ARG A 17 -8.87 30.47 6.57
C ARG A 17 -9.81 30.18 5.39
N GLY A 18 -11.05 29.78 5.67
CA GLY A 18 -12.17 29.95 4.76
C GLY A 18 -12.16 29.24 3.40
N GLU A 19 -11.13 28.48 3.11
CA GLU A 19 -11.05 27.61 1.95
C GLU A 19 -11.60 26.22 2.31
N ASP A 20 -12.17 25.54 1.34
CA ASP A 20 -12.81 24.23 1.53
C ASP A 20 -11.92 23.30 2.40
N PRO A 21 -12.35 22.92 3.61
CA PRO A 21 -11.56 22.07 4.50
C PRO A 21 -11.24 20.68 3.90
N ARG A 22 -11.89 20.30 2.80
CA ARG A 22 -11.66 19.08 2.04
C ARG A 22 -10.45 19.18 1.10
N VAL A 23 -9.97 20.39 0.89
CA VAL A 23 -8.78 20.67 0.08
C VAL A 23 -7.88 21.61 0.87
N PRO A 24 -7.05 21.11 1.79
CA PRO A 24 -5.92 21.92 2.25
C PRO A 24 -5.20 22.37 0.99
N GLY A 25 -4.88 23.65 0.86
CA GLY A 25 -4.31 24.28 -0.33
C GLY A 25 -2.98 23.70 -0.78
N PHE A 26 -2.89 22.37 -0.94
CA PHE A 26 -1.77 21.68 -1.56
C PHE A 26 -1.87 21.92 -3.05
N THR A 27 -1.14 22.91 -3.49
CA THR A 27 -0.96 23.25 -4.89
C THR A 27 0.33 22.62 -5.41
N GLU A 28 0.52 22.62 -6.70
CA GLU A 28 1.75 22.17 -7.36
C GLU A 28 3.03 22.78 -6.75
N SER A 29 2.95 24.02 -6.28
CA SER A 29 4.06 24.74 -5.62
C SER A 29 4.47 24.14 -4.27
N HIS A 30 3.62 23.35 -3.63
CA HIS A 30 3.91 22.68 -2.36
C HIS A 30 4.52 21.27 -2.56
N PHE A 31 4.39 20.72 -3.77
CA PHE A 31 4.98 19.42 -4.06
C PHE A 31 6.49 19.55 -4.30
N LYS A 32 7.26 18.87 -3.46
CA LYS A 32 8.73 18.76 -3.58
C LYS A 32 9.14 17.30 -3.44
N PRO A 33 9.96 16.78 -4.36
CA PRO A 33 10.58 15.47 -4.17
C PRO A 33 11.47 15.47 -2.89
N PRO A 34 11.68 14.30 -2.26
CA PRO A 34 11.18 13.00 -2.67
C PRO A 34 9.69 12.79 -2.35
N LEU A 35 8.97 12.01 -3.19
CA LEU A 35 7.68 11.44 -2.80
C LEU A 35 7.86 10.59 -1.55
N ARG A 36 6.86 10.62 -0.67
CA ARG A 36 6.71 9.69 0.44
C ARG A 36 5.48 8.85 0.15
N VAL A 37 5.66 7.54 -0.02
CA VAL A 37 4.57 6.59 -0.30
C VAL A 37 4.51 5.56 0.81
N MET A 38 3.32 5.39 1.39
CA MET A 38 3.06 4.43 2.45
C MET A 38 2.14 3.34 1.91
N PHE A 39 2.55 2.08 2.07
CA PHE A 39 1.74 0.93 1.71
C PHE A 39 1.23 0.28 3.00
N VAL A 40 -0.09 0.19 3.13
CA VAL A 40 -0.76 -0.27 4.35
C VAL A 40 -1.55 -1.53 4.04
N GLY A 41 -1.03 -2.66 4.47
CA GLY A 41 -1.69 -3.96 4.44
C GLY A 41 -2.28 -4.33 5.80
N ALA A 42 -3.04 -5.41 5.85
CA ALA A 42 -3.49 -6.01 7.10
C ALA A 42 -2.39 -6.88 7.70
N HIS A 43 -1.77 -7.74 6.89
CA HIS A 43 -0.76 -8.72 7.31
C HIS A 43 0.64 -8.35 6.83
N PRO A 44 1.71 -8.92 7.48
CA PRO A 44 3.10 -8.68 7.08
C PRO A 44 3.49 -9.46 5.80
N ASP A 45 2.77 -9.27 4.70
CA ASP A 45 3.03 -9.79 3.34
C ASP A 45 2.11 -9.12 2.31
N ASP A 46 0.99 -8.52 2.71
CA ASP A 46 0.05 -7.90 1.79
C ASP A 46 0.67 -6.83 0.87
N PRO A 47 1.41 -5.83 1.41
CA PRO A 47 2.05 -4.83 0.56
C PRO A 47 3.11 -5.47 -0.34
N ASP A 48 3.78 -6.50 0.16
CA ASP A 48 4.85 -7.21 -0.53
C ASP A 48 4.34 -7.94 -1.77
N VAL A 49 3.24 -8.67 -1.61
CA VAL A 49 2.63 -9.45 -2.69
C VAL A 49 1.98 -8.56 -3.74
N ARG A 50 1.50 -7.37 -3.36
CA ARG A 50 0.69 -6.52 -4.24
C ARG A 50 1.45 -5.33 -4.82
N CYS A 51 2.57 -4.90 -4.20
CA CYS A 51 3.14 -3.59 -4.45
C CYS A 51 4.69 -3.58 -4.51
N SER A 52 5.37 -4.73 -4.44
CA SER A 52 6.85 -4.79 -4.40
C SER A 52 7.51 -4.12 -5.60
N GLY A 53 6.97 -4.28 -6.79
CA GLY A 53 7.53 -3.70 -8.00
C GLY A 53 7.42 -2.18 -8.03
N PHE A 54 6.28 -1.62 -7.63
CA PHE A 54 6.10 -0.17 -7.51
C PHE A 54 6.94 0.40 -6.38
N ALA A 55 6.98 -0.27 -5.21
CA ALA A 55 7.83 0.12 -4.10
C ALA A 55 9.31 0.17 -4.53
N ARG A 56 9.80 -0.86 -5.23
CA ARG A 56 11.17 -0.89 -5.75
C ARG A 56 11.42 0.22 -6.78
N THR A 57 10.49 0.47 -7.69
CA THR A 57 10.58 1.56 -8.65
C THR A 57 10.75 2.92 -7.95
N LEU A 58 9.98 3.16 -6.89
CA LEU A 58 10.07 4.40 -6.10
C LEU A 58 11.41 4.53 -5.39
N VAL A 59 11.89 3.45 -4.75
CA VAL A 59 13.17 3.44 -4.04
C VAL A 59 14.34 3.71 -4.99
N GLU A 60 14.38 3.08 -6.15
CA GLU A 60 15.42 3.30 -7.17
C GLU A 60 15.45 4.75 -7.69
N ALA A 61 14.29 5.40 -7.68
CA ALA A 61 14.19 6.81 -8.05
C ALA A 61 14.49 7.79 -6.88
N GLY A 62 14.91 7.28 -5.72
CA GLY A 62 15.26 8.11 -4.56
C GLY A 62 14.06 8.59 -3.76
N HIS A 63 12.90 7.97 -3.89
CA HIS A 63 11.71 8.27 -3.11
C HIS A 63 11.68 7.47 -1.81
N ARG A 64 10.91 7.96 -0.83
CA ARG A 64 10.79 7.33 0.48
C ARG A 64 9.58 6.41 0.50
N VAL A 65 9.79 5.17 0.91
CA VAL A 65 8.77 4.12 0.96
C VAL A 65 8.73 3.52 2.37
N ARG A 66 7.51 3.37 2.90
CA ARG A 66 7.27 2.70 4.18
C ARG A 66 6.14 1.69 4.01
N PHE A 67 6.33 0.49 4.53
CA PHE A 67 5.28 -0.52 4.63
C PHE A 67 4.72 -0.53 6.06
N VAL A 68 3.42 -0.83 6.17
CA VAL A 68 2.70 -0.93 7.44
C VAL A 68 1.78 -2.13 7.37
N ALA A 69 1.81 -3.00 8.38
CA ALA A 69 0.84 -4.07 8.61
C ALA A 69 0.04 -3.78 9.87
N LEU A 70 -1.28 -3.97 9.82
CA LEU A 70 -2.19 -3.68 10.94
C LEU A 70 -2.28 -4.82 11.96
N CYS A 71 -1.74 -6.01 11.65
CA CYS A 71 -1.61 -7.12 12.59
C CYS A 71 -0.25 -7.81 12.48
N ASN A 72 0.04 -8.66 13.44
CA ASN A 72 1.29 -9.40 13.52
C ASN A 72 1.29 -10.72 12.72
N GLY A 73 0.13 -11.12 12.17
CA GLY A 73 -0.04 -12.32 11.34
C GLY A 73 0.14 -13.64 12.10
N ASP A 74 -0.09 -13.66 13.40
CA ASP A 74 0.24 -14.74 14.33
C ASP A 74 -0.62 -16.02 14.17
N LYS A 75 -1.65 -16.01 13.31
CA LYS A 75 -2.49 -17.18 13.03
C LYS A 75 -2.26 -17.84 11.66
N GLY A 76 -1.40 -17.23 10.83
CA GLY A 76 -1.10 -17.72 9.50
C GLY A 76 -0.10 -18.87 9.47
N HIS A 77 -0.38 -19.98 10.19
CA HIS A 77 0.42 -21.22 10.12
C HIS A 77 -0.36 -22.41 10.68
N GLN A 78 -0.17 -23.62 10.07
CA GLN A 78 -0.95 -24.80 10.42
C GLN A 78 -0.46 -25.57 11.67
N PHE A 79 0.80 -25.40 12.10
CA PHE A 79 1.39 -26.21 13.17
C PHE A 79 2.15 -25.40 14.21
N MET A 80 2.61 -24.20 13.89
CA MET A 80 3.43 -23.37 14.76
C MET A 80 2.56 -22.65 15.79
N PRO A 81 2.98 -22.53 17.07
CA PRO A 81 2.27 -21.70 18.05
C PRO A 81 2.18 -20.24 17.60
N SER A 82 1.04 -19.60 17.87
CA SER A 82 0.72 -18.22 17.46
C SER A 82 1.84 -17.22 17.80
N GLU A 83 2.35 -17.21 19.03
CA GLU A 83 3.45 -16.32 19.45
C GLU A 83 4.73 -16.52 18.62
N GLU A 84 5.03 -17.75 18.24
CA GLU A 84 6.20 -18.07 17.41
C GLU A 84 5.99 -17.60 15.96
N VAL A 85 4.78 -17.80 15.40
CA VAL A 85 4.40 -17.32 14.07
C VAL A 85 4.56 -15.80 14.01
N GLY A 86 3.98 -15.06 14.96
CA GLY A 86 4.07 -13.59 14.99
C GLY A 86 5.52 -13.09 15.04
N ARG A 87 6.36 -13.69 15.92
CA ARG A 87 7.79 -13.36 15.99
C ARG A 87 8.53 -13.65 14.67
N ARG A 88 8.22 -14.78 14.04
CA ARG A 88 8.83 -15.19 12.78
C ARG A 88 8.45 -14.25 11.65
N ARG A 89 7.16 -13.95 11.48
CA ARG A 89 6.65 -13.02 10.46
C ARG A 89 7.20 -11.60 10.64
N TYR A 90 7.34 -11.16 11.90
CA TYR A 90 8.05 -9.92 12.16
C TYR A 90 9.50 -9.96 11.67
N GLY A 91 10.25 -11.05 11.93
CA GLY A 91 11.60 -11.23 11.41
C GLY A 91 11.68 -11.29 9.88
N GLU A 92 10.67 -11.86 9.24
CA GLU A 92 10.54 -11.92 7.78
C GLU A 92 10.32 -10.53 7.20
N SER A 93 9.46 -9.71 7.78
CA SER A 93 9.25 -8.31 7.35
C SER A 93 10.53 -7.45 7.47
N ARG A 94 11.42 -7.76 8.43
CA ARG A 94 12.74 -7.05 8.52
C ARG A 94 13.65 -7.39 7.34
N LYS A 95 13.59 -8.63 6.79
CA LYS A 95 14.35 -9.00 5.60
C LYS A 95 13.89 -8.21 4.36
N VAL A 96 12.59 -7.95 4.25
CA VAL A 96 11.99 -7.16 3.17
C VAL A 96 12.58 -5.76 3.07
N ILE A 97 12.86 -5.11 4.21
CA ILE A 97 13.46 -3.77 4.23
C ILE A 97 14.76 -3.75 3.41
N ALA A 98 15.64 -4.73 3.65
CA ALA A 98 16.92 -4.80 2.93
C ALA A 98 16.72 -5.20 1.46
N THR A 99 15.78 -6.10 1.16
CA THR A 99 15.52 -6.61 -0.20
C THR A 99 14.95 -5.52 -1.11
N LEU A 100 13.95 -4.77 -0.64
CA LEU A 100 13.34 -3.68 -1.40
C LEU A 100 14.11 -2.36 -1.29
N GLY A 101 14.88 -2.17 -0.20
CA GLY A 101 15.53 -0.89 0.11
C GLY A 101 14.57 0.15 0.67
N ILE A 102 13.44 -0.26 1.22
CA ILE A 102 12.45 0.64 1.83
C ILE A 102 12.96 1.20 3.16
N GLU A 103 12.36 2.32 3.61
CA GLU A 103 12.79 3.03 4.82
C GLU A 103 12.46 2.25 6.10
N ASP A 104 11.26 1.67 6.14
CA ASP A 104 10.80 0.90 7.29
C ASP A 104 9.62 -0.01 6.94
N TYR A 105 9.38 -1.00 7.81
CA TYR A 105 8.22 -1.87 7.79
C TYR A 105 7.63 -1.95 9.21
N ILE A 106 6.60 -1.17 9.48
CA ILE A 106 5.94 -1.15 10.77
C ILE A 106 4.90 -2.28 10.83
N VAL A 107 4.93 -3.05 11.89
CA VAL A 107 3.96 -4.12 12.17
C VAL A 107 3.27 -3.79 13.50
N ALA A 108 1.94 -3.61 13.48
CA ALA A 108 1.15 -3.44 14.69
C ALA A 108 0.97 -4.78 15.42
N ASP A 109 0.70 -4.71 16.71
CA ASP A 109 0.58 -5.89 17.58
C ASP A 109 -0.89 -6.37 17.73
N ASN A 110 -1.75 -6.09 16.74
CA ASN A 110 -3.06 -6.72 16.70
C ASN A 110 -2.90 -8.19 16.30
N PRO A 111 -3.61 -9.13 16.95
CA PRO A 111 -3.63 -10.51 16.50
C PRO A 111 -4.24 -10.63 15.09
N ASP A 112 -3.77 -11.58 14.32
CA ASP A 112 -4.33 -11.95 13.03
C ASP A 112 -5.81 -12.38 13.18
N CYS A 113 -6.66 -12.07 12.21
CA CYS A 113 -8.11 -12.25 12.20
C CYS A 113 -8.87 -11.39 13.23
N GLU A 114 -8.21 -10.47 13.93
CA GLU A 114 -8.80 -9.68 15.02
C GLU A 114 -8.63 -8.15 14.80
N VAL A 115 -8.24 -7.72 13.62
CA VAL A 115 -8.16 -6.29 13.30
C VAL A 115 -9.56 -5.68 13.26
N GLU A 116 -9.80 -4.72 14.13
CA GLU A 116 -11.05 -3.97 14.16
C GLU A 116 -10.80 -2.46 14.00
N PRO A 117 -11.74 -1.70 13.41
CA PRO A 117 -11.64 -0.26 13.31
C PRO A 117 -11.97 0.45 14.64
N THR A 118 -11.25 0.06 15.71
CA THR A 118 -11.38 0.65 17.03
C THR A 118 -10.81 2.07 17.09
N LEU A 119 -11.16 2.82 18.17
CA LEU A 119 -10.56 4.13 18.43
C LEU A 119 -9.04 4.04 18.65
N GLU A 120 -8.56 2.94 19.23
CA GLU A 120 -7.15 2.71 19.49
C GLU A 120 -6.39 2.54 18.17
N ASN A 121 -6.81 1.62 17.32
CA ASN A 121 -6.22 1.37 16.01
C ASN A 121 -6.29 2.62 15.11
N ARG A 122 -7.40 3.36 15.15
CA ARG A 122 -7.56 4.61 14.40
C ARG A 122 -6.58 5.69 14.86
N ARG A 123 -6.38 5.84 16.18
CA ARG A 123 -5.40 6.77 16.74
C ARG A 123 -3.96 6.35 16.43
N TRP A 124 -3.67 5.06 16.56
CA TRP A 124 -2.36 4.52 16.22
C TRP A 124 -2.01 4.79 14.77
N LEU A 125 -2.88 4.40 13.84
CA LEU A 125 -2.64 4.60 12.40
C LEU A 125 -2.55 6.09 12.04
N THR A 126 -3.39 6.95 12.65
CA THR A 126 -3.29 8.41 12.45
C THR A 126 -1.90 8.94 12.82
N ARG A 127 -1.32 8.49 13.93
CA ARG A 127 0.05 8.89 14.34
C ARG A 127 1.11 8.39 13.38
N VAL A 128 1.03 7.13 12.96
CA VAL A 128 1.93 6.54 11.97
C VAL A 128 1.90 7.31 10.65
N ILE A 129 0.71 7.66 10.18
CA ILE A 129 0.55 8.47 8.95
C ILE A 129 1.12 9.86 9.15
N ARG A 130 0.81 10.53 10.27
CA ARG A 130 1.30 11.90 10.55
C ARG A 130 2.81 11.97 10.67
N GLU A 131 3.43 10.99 11.32
CA GLU A 131 4.88 10.92 11.47
C GLU A 131 5.60 10.84 10.12
N PHE A 132 5.14 9.98 9.23
CA PHE A 132 5.75 9.82 7.92
C PHE A 132 5.35 10.94 6.94
N GLY A 133 4.13 11.46 7.06
CA GLY A 133 3.57 12.49 6.19
C GLY A 133 3.50 12.07 4.72
N PRO A 134 2.85 10.93 4.38
CA PRO A 134 2.85 10.42 3.02
C PRO A 134 2.11 11.34 2.06
N HIS A 135 2.57 11.40 0.81
CA HIS A 135 1.84 12.01 -0.30
C HIS A 135 0.78 11.04 -0.85
N ILE A 136 1.12 9.75 -0.82
CA ILE A 136 0.26 8.67 -1.31
C ILE A 136 0.21 7.56 -0.27
N ILE A 137 -0.98 7.04 0.00
CA ILE A 137 -1.20 5.81 0.74
C ILE A 137 -1.80 4.79 -0.22
N VAL A 138 -1.26 3.57 -0.20
CA VAL A 138 -1.81 2.42 -0.93
C VAL A 138 -2.35 1.43 0.09
N THR A 139 -3.56 0.91 -0.10
CA THR A 139 -4.20 -0.02 0.84
C THR A 139 -5.20 -0.95 0.16
N HIS A 140 -5.86 -1.81 0.93
CA HIS A 140 -6.95 -2.67 0.47
C HIS A 140 -8.20 -1.87 0.09
N ARG A 141 -9.05 -2.45 -0.78
CA ARG A 141 -10.43 -1.94 -0.95
C ARG A 141 -11.31 -2.30 0.25
N PRO A 142 -12.41 -1.53 0.47
CA PRO A 142 -13.36 -1.82 1.56
C PRO A 142 -14.08 -3.16 1.42
N ASN A 143 -14.14 -3.73 0.22
CA ASN A 143 -14.69 -5.05 -0.03
C ASN A 143 -13.58 -6.04 -0.36
N ASP A 144 -13.41 -7.03 0.48
CA ASP A 144 -12.37 -8.06 0.39
C ASP A 144 -12.86 -9.33 1.10
N TYR A 145 -12.25 -10.49 0.80
CA TYR A 145 -12.60 -11.75 1.46
C TYR A 145 -12.20 -11.76 2.94
N HIS A 146 -11.07 -11.13 3.27
CA HIS A 146 -10.52 -11.16 4.63
C HIS A 146 -11.10 -10.03 5.50
N CYS A 147 -11.51 -10.37 6.73
CA CYS A 147 -12.02 -9.38 7.67
C CYS A 147 -11.00 -8.27 7.97
N ASP A 148 -9.74 -8.64 8.18
CA ASP A 148 -8.66 -7.70 8.50
C ASP A 148 -8.35 -6.76 7.34
N HIS A 149 -8.44 -7.22 6.07
CA HIS A 149 -8.30 -6.37 4.89
C HIS A 149 -9.38 -5.28 4.87
N ARG A 150 -10.65 -5.66 5.13
CA ARG A 150 -11.76 -4.70 5.19
C ARG A 150 -11.62 -3.73 6.35
N ALA A 151 -11.19 -4.21 7.52
CA ALA A 151 -10.94 -3.37 8.69
C ALA A 151 -9.80 -2.37 8.44
N THR A 152 -8.70 -2.84 7.82
CA THR A 152 -7.56 -2.01 7.40
C THR A 152 -7.99 -0.93 6.43
N ALA A 153 -8.76 -1.28 5.40
CA ALA A 153 -9.30 -0.30 4.44
C ALA A 153 -10.15 0.76 5.14
N THR A 154 -11.01 0.36 6.07
CA THR A 154 -11.86 1.27 6.87
C THR A 154 -10.99 2.19 7.73
N LEU A 155 -9.98 1.67 8.42
CA LEU A 155 -9.06 2.46 9.24
C LEU A 155 -8.28 3.48 8.42
N VAL A 156 -7.80 3.12 7.23
CA VAL A 156 -7.10 4.06 6.34
C VAL A 156 -8.05 5.15 5.84
N GLN A 157 -9.26 4.82 5.44
CA GLN A 157 -10.25 5.80 5.00
C GLN A 157 -10.61 6.79 6.11
N ASP A 158 -10.89 6.29 7.32
CA ASP A 158 -11.14 7.12 8.50
C ASP A 158 -9.94 8.03 8.80
N ALA A 159 -8.73 7.44 8.83
CA ALA A 159 -7.51 8.18 9.13
C ALA A 159 -7.23 9.27 8.10
N THR A 160 -7.53 9.05 6.82
CA THR A 160 -7.27 9.99 5.73
C THR A 160 -7.94 11.35 5.96
N TYR A 161 -9.14 11.39 6.53
CA TYR A 161 -9.78 12.64 6.96
C TYR A 161 -9.17 13.16 8.26
N LEU A 162 -9.02 12.27 9.25
CA LEU A 162 -8.63 12.60 10.62
C LEU A 162 -7.20 13.13 10.75
N VAL A 163 -6.29 12.75 9.84
CA VAL A 163 -4.92 13.30 9.86
C VAL A 163 -4.88 14.81 9.71
N GLY A 164 -5.90 15.41 9.08
CA GLY A 164 -6.05 16.85 8.95
C GLY A 164 -6.71 17.56 10.16
N VAL A 165 -7.23 16.81 11.14
CA VAL A 165 -7.97 17.37 12.28
C VAL A 165 -7.03 17.67 13.46
N PRO A 166 -6.75 18.95 13.80
CA PRO A 166 -5.69 19.29 14.77
C PRO A 166 -5.93 18.78 16.18
N LEU A 167 -7.19 18.74 16.63
CA LEU A 167 -7.56 18.27 17.98
C LEU A 167 -7.62 16.74 18.09
N TRP A 168 -7.54 16.04 16.98
CA TRP A 168 -7.40 14.60 16.94
C TRP A 168 -5.92 14.23 17.03
N CYS A 169 -5.52 13.40 18.01
CA CYS A 169 -4.13 13.04 18.27
C CYS A 169 -3.21 14.29 18.32
N PRO A 170 -3.44 15.25 19.25
CA PRO A 170 -2.71 16.52 19.29
C PRO A 170 -1.23 16.39 19.63
N ASP A 171 -0.81 15.21 20.04
CA ASP A 171 0.57 14.79 20.29
C ASP A 171 1.38 14.53 18.99
N ALA A 172 0.71 14.39 17.86
CA ALA A 172 1.34 14.21 16.55
C ALA A 172 1.00 15.38 15.61
N PRO A 173 1.98 15.99 14.92
CA PRO A 173 1.76 17.17 14.09
C PRO A 173 0.89 16.85 12.87
N VAL A 174 -0.02 17.77 12.52
CA VAL A 174 -0.81 17.66 11.30
C VAL A 174 0.11 17.72 10.09
N PRO A 175 0.01 16.78 9.12
CA PRO A 175 0.89 16.75 7.95
C PRO A 175 0.63 17.95 7.03
N GLU A 176 1.64 18.32 6.24
CA GLU A 176 1.53 19.41 5.26
C GLU A 176 0.51 19.09 4.16
N VAL A 177 0.28 17.82 3.90
CA VAL A 177 -0.59 17.36 2.82
C VAL A 177 -1.47 16.20 3.30
N ILE A 178 -2.75 16.24 2.91
CA ILE A 178 -3.62 15.08 3.02
C ILE A 178 -3.23 14.09 1.90
N PRO A 179 -3.00 12.81 2.18
CA PRO A 179 -2.54 11.88 1.16
C PRO A 179 -3.61 11.61 0.08
N THR A 180 -3.16 11.30 -1.13
CA THR A 180 -3.96 10.56 -2.10
C THR A 180 -4.05 9.12 -1.62
N VAL A 181 -5.23 8.49 -1.72
CA VAL A 181 -5.41 7.08 -1.39
C VAL A 181 -5.62 6.28 -2.67
N LEU A 182 -4.85 5.22 -2.82
CA LEU A 182 -4.99 4.24 -3.89
C LEU A 182 -5.31 2.88 -3.27
N PHE A 183 -6.16 2.13 -3.92
CA PHE A 183 -6.42 0.73 -3.58
C PHE A 183 -5.53 -0.16 -4.44
N MET A 184 -4.85 -1.13 -3.80
CA MET A 184 -4.08 -2.15 -4.51
C MET A 184 -4.99 -3.11 -5.27
N GLY A 185 -4.50 -3.69 -6.35
CA GLY A 185 -5.26 -4.56 -7.23
C GLY A 185 -5.89 -5.76 -6.54
N ASP A 186 -7.14 -6.04 -6.88
CA ASP A 186 -7.88 -7.22 -6.44
C ASP A 186 -8.76 -7.78 -7.57
N ARG A 187 -9.56 -8.79 -7.27
CA ARG A 187 -10.45 -9.48 -8.24
C ARG A 187 -11.91 -9.48 -7.81
N PHE A 188 -12.26 -8.70 -6.79
CA PHE A 188 -13.64 -8.65 -6.30
C PHE A 188 -14.52 -7.84 -7.24
N THR A 189 -15.74 -8.33 -7.43
CA THR A 189 -16.72 -7.74 -8.35
C THR A 189 -17.86 -7.03 -7.62
N GLN A 190 -17.95 -7.17 -6.30
CA GLN A 190 -18.97 -6.52 -5.47
C GLN A 190 -18.33 -5.51 -4.53
N PRO A 191 -18.99 -4.36 -4.24
CA PRO A 191 -20.21 -3.82 -4.86
C PRO A 191 -20.00 -3.34 -6.30
N ALA A 192 -18.77 -3.21 -6.74
CA ALA A 192 -18.35 -2.89 -8.10
C ALA A 192 -17.03 -3.61 -8.43
N PRO A 193 -16.79 -4.01 -9.69
CA PRO A 193 -15.51 -4.57 -10.10
C PRO A 193 -14.38 -3.54 -9.92
N PHE A 194 -13.16 -4.04 -9.71
CA PHE A 194 -11.97 -3.21 -9.63
C PHE A 194 -11.73 -2.47 -10.95
N ARG A 195 -11.44 -1.17 -10.86
CA ARG A 195 -11.23 -0.32 -12.02
C ARG A 195 -9.86 0.34 -11.95
N PRO A 196 -8.88 -0.11 -12.72
CA PRO A 196 -7.56 0.48 -12.72
C PRO A 196 -7.59 1.96 -13.14
N ASP A 197 -7.13 2.85 -12.25
CA ASP A 197 -6.90 4.28 -12.54
C ASP A 197 -5.40 4.57 -12.74
N PHE A 198 -4.52 3.71 -12.19
CA PHE A 198 -3.08 3.79 -12.35
C PHE A 198 -2.51 2.40 -12.59
N VAL A 199 -1.67 2.27 -13.61
CA VAL A 199 -1.02 1.01 -14.01
C VAL A 199 0.48 1.26 -14.09
N ILE A 200 1.29 0.32 -13.59
CA ILE A 200 2.74 0.40 -13.68
C ILE A 200 3.33 -0.93 -14.16
N ASP A 201 4.20 -0.88 -15.18
CA ASP A 201 4.98 -2.01 -15.67
C ASP A 201 6.14 -2.27 -14.72
N VAL A 202 6.07 -3.40 -14.02
CA VAL A 202 7.08 -3.84 -13.04
C VAL A 202 7.88 -5.04 -13.52
N SER A 203 7.80 -5.38 -14.82
CA SER A 203 8.45 -6.56 -15.40
C SER A 203 9.96 -6.60 -15.17
N ARG A 204 10.61 -5.43 -15.11
CA ARG A 204 12.06 -5.31 -14.84
C ARG A 204 12.46 -5.71 -13.41
N HIS A 205 11.50 -5.74 -12.50
CA HIS A 205 11.71 -6.03 -11.09
C HIS A 205 11.35 -7.46 -10.68
N GLU A 206 11.12 -8.36 -11.64
CA GLU A 206 10.72 -9.74 -11.34
C GLU A 206 11.62 -10.41 -10.30
N ASP A 207 12.94 -10.29 -10.43
CA ASP A 207 13.88 -10.91 -9.50
C ASP A 207 13.70 -10.37 -8.07
N VAL A 208 13.54 -9.06 -7.93
CA VAL A 208 13.32 -8.42 -6.62
C VAL A 208 11.96 -8.81 -6.04
N ILE A 209 10.91 -8.90 -6.87
CA ILE A 209 9.58 -9.38 -6.44
C ILE A 209 9.69 -10.81 -5.92
N VAL A 210 10.39 -11.69 -6.65
CA VAL A 210 10.63 -13.08 -6.23
C VAL A 210 11.40 -13.14 -4.91
N ASP A 211 12.44 -12.33 -4.75
CA ASP A 211 13.25 -12.28 -3.53
C ASP A 211 12.44 -11.72 -2.35
N THR A 212 11.56 -10.74 -2.59
CA THR A 212 10.65 -10.21 -1.58
C THR A 212 9.67 -11.28 -1.10
N PHE A 213 9.06 -12.02 -2.02
CA PHE A 213 8.20 -13.15 -1.66
C PHE A 213 8.95 -14.20 -0.85
N ALA A 214 10.19 -14.52 -1.24
CA ALA A 214 11.02 -15.48 -0.53
C ALA A 214 11.42 -15.03 0.90
N CYS A 215 11.33 -13.73 1.23
CA CYS A 215 11.51 -13.25 2.60
C CYS A 215 10.44 -13.79 3.55
N HIS A 216 9.21 -13.99 3.08
CA HIS A 216 8.08 -14.53 3.84
C HIS A 216 8.09 -16.05 3.84
N GLU A 217 9.13 -16.62 4.45
CA GLU A 217 9.41 -18.04 4.42
C GLU A 217 8.27 -18.89 5.00
N SER A 218 7.70 -18.45 6.14
CA SER A 218 6.58 -19.12 6.79
C SER A 218 5.33 -19.17 5.92
N GLN A 219 5.16 -18.21 5.03
CA GLN A 219 4.01 -18.11 4.15
C GLN A 219 4.27 -18.84 2.82
N MET A 220 5.32 -18.46 2.10
CA MET A 220 5.56 -18.88 0.72
C MET A 220 6.09 -20.30 0.60
N PHE A 221 6.72 -20.84 1.64
CA PHE A 221 7.28 -22.19 1.65
C PHE A 221 6.63 -23.15 2.63
N GLU A 222 5.63 -22.66 3.41
CA GLU A 222 4.95 -23.47 4.42
C GLU A 222 3.43 -23.31 4.34
N TRP A 223 2.87 -22.17 4.81
CA TRP A 223 1.43 -21.97 4.99
C TRP A 223 0.64 -21.98 3.66
N LEU A 224 1.08 -21.18 2.68
CA LEU A 224 0.35 -20.99 1.43
C LEU A 224 0.64 -22.05 0.35
N VAL A 225 1.58 -22.95 0.60
CA VAL A 225 1.96 -23.98 -0.37
C VAL A 225 0.77 -24.83 -0.84
N PRO A 226 -0.09 -25.36 0.06
CA PRO A 226 -1.27 -26.11 -0.38
C PRO A 226 -2.31 -25.24 -1.09
N GLU A 227 -2.48 -23.97 -0.72
CA GLU A 227 -3.40 -23.05 -1.39
C GLU A 227 -2.96 -22.75 -2.84
N HIS A 228 -1.66 -22.75 -3.09
CA HIS A 228 -1.11 -22.62 -4.44
C HIS A 228 -1.12 -23.92 -5.24
N GLY A 229 -1.68 -24.99 -4.67
CA GLY A 229 -1.82 -26.28 -5.36
C GLY A 229 -0.57 -27.16 -5.34
N TYR A 230 0.34 -26.95 -4.39
CA TYR A 230 1.57 -27.73 -4.22
C TYR A 230 1.58 -28.51 -2.91
N SER A 231 2.44 -29.51 -2.83
CA SER A 231 2.76 -30.23 -1.60
C SER A 231 3.99 -29.60 -0.92
N LEU A 232 4.05 -29.69 0.41
CA LEU A 232 5.27 -29.31 1.14
C LEU A 232 6.51 -30.12 0.70
N ALA A 233 6.31 -31.32 0.15
CA ALA A 233 7.39 -32.11 -0.45
C ALA A 233 7.96 -31.53 -1.75
N ASP A 234 7.22 -30.62 -2.40
CA ASP A 234 7.69 -29.93 -3.62
C ASP A 234 8.58 -28.71 -3.32
N VAL A 235 8.63 -28.29 -2.04
CA VAL A 235 9.40 -27.12 -1.62
C VAL A 235 10.88 -27.45 -1.57
N PRO A 236 11.74 -26.70 -2.27
CA PRO A 236 13.17 -26.91 -2.21
C PRO A 236 13.77 -26.66 -0.82
N PRO A 237 14.87 -27.33 -0.47
CA PRO A 237 15.59 -27.09 0.78
C PRO A 237 15.94 -25.60 0.98
N ALA A 238 16.09 -25.19 2.25
CA ALA A 238 16.33 -23.78 2.60
C ALA A 238 17.66 -23.24 2.04
N ASP A 239 18.64 -24.08 1.85
CA ASP A 239 19.96 -23.77 1.28
C ASP A 239 19.99 -23.77 -0.26
N ASP A 240 18.95 -24.33 -0.93
CA ASP A 240 18.79 -24.19 -2.39
C ASP A 240 18.09 -22.89 -2.76
N VAL A 241 18.81 -21.79 -2.67
CA VAL A 241 18.30 -20.44 -2.98
C VAL A 241 17.69 -20.37 -4.37
N GLU A 242 18.37 -20.88 -5.39
CA GLU A 242 17.89 -20.84 -6.78
C GLU A 242 16.69 -21.77 -7.00
N GLY A 243 16.65 -22.91 -6.34
CA GLY A 243 15.48 -23.78 -6.30
C GLY A 243 14.27 -23.06 -5.71
N ARG A 244 14.44 -22.39 -4.58
CA ARG A 244 13.38 -21.58 -3.93
C ARG A 244 12.91 -20.43 -4.82
N ARG A 245 13.79 -19.70 -5.49
CA ARG A 245 13.41 -18.67 -6.48
C ARG A 245 12.59 -19.25 -7.64
N ARG A 246 13.00 -20.41 -8.18
CA ARG A 246 12.22 -21.12 -9.22
C ARG A 246 10.87 -21.56 -8.70
N PHE A 247 10.80 -22.03 -7.46
CA PHE A 247 9.54 -22.41 -6.81
C PHE A 247 8.59 -21.23 -6.69
N ILE A 248 9.04 -20.06 -6.18
CA ILE A 248 8.24 -18.83 -6.11
C ILE A 248 7.73 -18.42 -7.51
N ARG A 249 8.59 -18.43 -8.53
CA ARG A 249 8.15 -18.10 -9.90
C ARG A 249 7.00 -19.00 -10.37
N LYS A 250 7.04 -20.28 -10.00
CA LYS A 250 6.05 -21.26 -10.39
C LYS A 250 4.77 -21.19 -9.54
N SER A 251 4.90 -21.01 -8.23
CA SER A 251 3.78 -21.13 -7.28
C SER A 251 3.10 -19.81 -6.96
N ALA A 252 3.82 -18.70 -6.84
CA ALA A 252 3.30 -17.44 -6.28
C ALA A 252 3.37 -16.24 -7.24
N LEU A 253 4.27 -16.23 -8.24
CA LEU A 253 4.43 -15.06 -9.13
C LEU A 253 3.15 -14.73 -9.92
N HIS A 254 2.23 -15.68 -10.08
CA HIS A 254 0.92 -15.47 -10.70
C HIS A 254 0.08 -14.41 -9.95
N LEU A 255 0.32 -14.18 -8.66
CA LEU A 255 -0.37 -13.15 -7.87
C LEU A 255 -0.16 -11.74 -8.41
N VAL A 256 0.93 -11.52 -9.14
CA VAL A 256 1.24 -10.27 -9.87
C VAL A 256 1.03 -10.44 -11.38
N ALA A 257 1.48 -11.56 -11.96
CA ALA A 257 1.43 -11.79 -13.40
C ALA A 257 0.00 -11.84 -13.97
N ASP A 258 -0.94 -12.31 -13.18
CA ASP A 258 -2.35 -12.41 -13.62
C ASP A 258 -3.02 -11.06 -13.83
N TYR A 259 -2.52 -9.97 -13.23
CA TYR A 259 -3.08 -8.65 -13.46
C TYR A 259 -2.92 -8.18 -14.90
N ALA A 260 -1.80 -8.52 -15.57
CA ALA A 260 -1.60 -8.18 -16.97
C ALA A 260 -2.69 -8.76 -17.88
N ARG A 261 -3.20 -9.95 -17.54
CA ARG A 261 -4.28 -10.62 -18.27
C ARG A 261 -5.67 -10.20 -17.77
N ALA A 262 -5.84 -10.08 -16.45
CA ALA A 262 -7.13 -9.74 -15.85
C ALA A 262 -7.59 -8.31 -16.20
N PHE A 263 -6.64 -7.41 -16.48
CA PHE A 263 -6.88 -6.02 -16.83
C PHE A 263 -6.27 -5.66 -18.19
N ASP A 264 -6.36 -6.56 -19.15
CA ASP A 264 -5.74 -6.46 -20.49
C ASP A 264 -6.13 -5.17 -21.23
N GLU A 265 -7.39 -4.75 -21.16
CA GLU A 265 -7.86 -3.48 -21.76
C GLU A 265 -7.16 -2.27 -21.12
N ALA A 266 -7.02 -2.24 -19.80
CA ALA A 266 -6.34 -1.17 -19.09
C ALA A 266 -4.84 -1.18 -19.40
N VAL A 267 -4.22 -2.35 -19.48
CA VAL A 267 -2.81 -2.52 -19.84
C VAL A 267 -2.56 -2.09 -21.29
N ALA A 268 -3.41 -2.51 -22.23
CA ALA A 268 -3.29 -2.10 -23.63
C ALA A 268 -3.45 -0.57 -23.80
N LYS A 269 -4.33 0.05 -23.03
CA LYS A 269 -4.50 1.51 -23.00
C LYS A 269 -3.28 2.21 -22.38
N ALA A 270 -2.72 1.65 -21.31
CA ALA A 270 -1.54 2.21 -20.64
C ALA A 270 -0.27 2.08 -21.50
N TYR A 271 -0.11 0.96 -22.21
CA TYR A 271 1.10 0.62 -22.95
C TYR A 271 0.80 0.20 -24.38
N PRO A 272 0.37 1.11 -25.25
CA PRO A 272 0.02 0.77 -26.64
C PRO A 272 1.18 0.08 -27.37
N GLY A 273 0.90 -1.08 -27.96
CA GLY A 273 1.88 -1.88 -28.72
C GLY A 273 2.93 -2.59 -27.86
N ARG A 274 2.82 -2.55 -26.53
CA ARG A 274 3.65 -3.31 -25.59
C ARG A 274 2.81 -4.37 -24.88
N ASN A 275 3.48 -5.41 -24.41
CA ASN A 275 2.83 -6.46 -23.64
C ASN A 275 3.68 -6.73 -22.36
N PRO A 276 3.57 -5.88 -21.34
CA PRO A 276 4.30 -6.06 -20.10
C PRO A 276 3.86 -7.37 -19.42
N ARG A 277 4.83 -8.13 -18.92
CA ARG A 277 4.60 -9.45 -18.31
C ARG A 277 4.09 -9.34 -16.88
N LEU A 278 4.59 -8.37 -16.14
CA LEU A 278 4.18 -8.08 -14.77
C LEU A 278 3.73 -6.62 -14.69
N VAL A 279 2.51 -6.44 -14.23
CA VAL A 279 1.98 -5.09 -13.94
C VAL A 279 1.37 -5.07 -12.56
N GLU A 280 1.45 -3.91 -11.93
CA GLU A 280 0.66 -3.61 -10.75
C GLU A 280 -0.39 -2.57 -11.12
N VAL A 281 -1.58 -2.72 -10.57
CA VAL A 281 -2.76 -1.91 -10.88
C VAL A 281 -3.34 -1.31 -9.62
N TYR A 282 -3.80 -0.06 -9.73
CA TYR A 282 -4.30 0.69 -8.59
C TYR A 282 -5.58 1.43 -8.95
N GLU A 283 -6.57 1.39 -8.08
CA GLU A 283 -7.80 2.17 -8.19
C GLU A 283 -7.73 3.37 -7.25
N LYS A 284 -8.10 4.55 -7.75
CA LYS A 284 -8.11 5.75 -6.91
C LYS A 284 -9.32 5.75 -5.99
N SER A 285 -9.09 5.92 -4.69
CA SER A 285 -10.14 6.13 -3.71
C SER A 285 -10.81 7.51 -3.89
N GLU A 286 -12.07 7.61 -3.52
CA GLU A 286 -12.78 8.89 -3.38
C GLU A 286 -12.36 9.65 -2.10
N TYR A 287 -11.71 8.97 -1.16
CA TYR A 287 -11.17 9.56 0.07
C TYR A 287 -9.76 10.12 -0.17
N GLY A 288 -9.43 11.14 0.59
CA GLY A 288 -8.16 11.85 0.38
C GLY A 288 -8.23 12.87 -0.76
N ARG A 289 -7.08 13.35 -1.19
CA ARG A 289 -7.00 14.32 -2.28
C ARG A 289 -6.76 13.67 -3.64
N THR A 290 -7.00 14.42 -4.69
CA THR A 290 -6.56 14.04 -6.03
C THR A 290 -5.05 14.34 -6.19
N PRO A 291 -4.26 13.46 -6.83
CA PRO A 291 -2.86 13.74 -7.13
C PRO A 291 -2.72 15.00 -7.97
N VAL A 292 -1.80 15.88 -7.58
CA VAL A 292 -1.51 17.07 -8.38
C VAL A 292 -0.78 16.72 -9.68
N PRO A 293 -0.83 17.56 -10.72
CA PRO A 293 -0.18 17.28 -12.02
C PRO A 293 1.31 16.91 -11.88
N ALA A 294 2.05 17.59 -10.99
CA ALA A 294 3.47 17.29 -10.77
C ALA A 294 3.71 15.87 -10.21
N GLU A 295 2.86 15.38 -9.30
CA GLU A 295 2.93 14.00 -8.81
C GLU A 295 2.60 13.00 -9.91
N ARG A 296 1.56 13.28 -10.70
CA ARG A 296 1.19 12.43 -11.84
C ARG A 296 2.32 12.36 -12.86
N SER A 297 2.93 13.52 -13.20
CA SER A 297 4.07 13.60 -14.11
C SER A 297 5.30 12.85 -13.60
N LEU A 298 5.57 12.96 -12.30
CA LEU A 298 6.66 12.22 -11.67
C LEU A 298 6.42 10.71 -11.77
N LEU A 299 5.25 10.22 -11.39
CA LEU A 299 4.92 8.79 -11.49
C LEU A 299 4.94 8.30 -12.95
N ALA A 300 4.54 9.14 -13.90
CA ALA A 300 4.63 8.84 -15.33
C ALA A 300 6.11 8.70 -15.78
N SER A 301 7.01 9.55 -15.28
CA SER A 301 8.45 9.43 -15.58
C SER A 301 9.07 8.14 -15.06
N LEU A 302 8.45 7.50 -14.08
CA LEU A 302 8.84 6.20 -13.53
C LEU A 302 8.22 5.00 -14.29
N GLY A 303 7.48 5.26 -15.36
CA GLY A 303 6.83 4.23 -16.17
C GLY A 303 5.39 3.92 -15.78
N GLY A 304 4.84 4.61 -14.79
CA GLY A 304 3.43 4.49 -14.41
C GLY A 304 2.52 5.29 -15.34
N VAL A 305 1.31 4.80 -15.58
CA VAL A 305 0.34 5.44 -16.46
C VAL A 305 -0.97 5.66 -15.71
N TRP A 306 -1.41 6.91 -15.65
CA TRP A 306 -2.73 7.25 -15.17
C TRP A 306 -3.74 7.08 -16.31
N LEU A 307 -4.73 6.24 -16.06
CA LEU A 307 -5.87 6.09 -16.96
C LEU A 307 -6.92 7.11 -16.54
N ASP A 308 -7.26 8.04 -17.42
CA ASP A 308 -8.38 8.93 -17.15
C ASP A 308 -9.66 8.10 -17.17
N SER A 309 -10.01 7.56 -16.01
CA SER A 309 -11.33 7.00 -15.79
C SER A 309 -12.35 8.11 -15.99
N VAL A 310 -13.47 7.78 -16.58
CA VAL A 310 -14.60 8.71 -16.82
C VAL A 310 -14.82 9.49 -15.52
N GLN A 311 -14.47 10.78 -15.53
CA GLN A 311 -14.78 11.68 -14.43
C GLN A 311 -16.27 11.53 -14.12
N SER A 312 -16.60 11.15 -12.90
CA SER A 312 -17.99 11.07 -12.50
C SER A 312 -18.62 12.45 -12.80
N LYS A 313 -19.79 12.47 -13.42
CA LYS A 313 -20.49 13.72 -13.76
C LYS A 313 -20.77 14.60 -12.52
N TRP A 314 -20.54 14.09 -11.31
CA TRP A 314 -20.67 14.80 -10.05
C TRP A 314 -19.60 15.89 -9.81
N THR A 315 -18.45 15.85 -10.50
CA THR A 315 -17.44 16.92 -10.41
C THR A 315 -17.82 18.17 -11.16
N GLN A 316 -18.93 18.18 -11.92
CA GLN A 316 -19.42 19.33 -12.69
C GLN A 316 -20.58 20.09 -12.01
N VAL A 317 -21.07 19.62 -10.86
CA VAL A 317 -22.07 20.34 -10.09
C VAL A 317 -21.29 21.22 -9.09
N LYS A 318 -21.09 22.51 -9.50
CA LYS A 318 -20.60 23.58 -8.63
C LYS A 318 -21.77 24.16 -7.85
#